data_fe8e5d8c6358f6c2537cb967c3d72bdf
#
_entry.id   fe8e5d8c6358f6c2537cb967c3d72bdf
#
_cell.length_a   1.000
_cell.length_b   1.000
_cell.length_c   1.000
_cell.angle_alpha   90.00
_cell.angle_beta   90.00
_cell.angle_gamma   90.00
#
_symmetry.space_group_name_H-M   'P 1'
#
loop_
_entity.id
_entity.type
_entity.pdbx_description
1 polymer ?
#
loop_
_entity_poly.entity_id
_entity_poly.type
_entity_poly.pdbx_seq_one_letter_code
_entity_poly.pdbx_strand_id
1 'polypeptide(L)'
;MFIDRVKIKVKAGDGGNGVTAFRREKFIPRGGPSGGDGGVGGSVWMEADEGLNTLLHLRFNPEHKAERGRHGEGSNRSGKDGTDAVIRVPVGTQVFNAETAELLVDFTEPGQRYLVAKGGKGGWGNAHFATPIRRAPKFHYTGRPGQGKELQLELKLIADVGLVGFPNAGKSTLISVISAAKPKIADYPFTTLEPNLGVVDLGDFRTFVVADIPGLIEGASSGAGLGDRFLRHVERTKLIVHLVDVSSLSERDPAEDYEIINRELAHYDANLAERPQIVVATKIDALDNPERLEDLRVRAAKDGKEILEISSVANKGLNELVSAVAKKLDEIAAANTVGKETIVLG
;
A
#
# COMPACT_ATOMS: atom_id res chain seq x y z
N MET A 1 -0.05 -4.39 14.97
CA MET A 1 1.28 -4.96 14.62
C MET A 1 1.55 -4.72 13.14
N PHE A 2 2.60 -4.00 12.80
CA PHE A 2 2.95 -3.68 11.41
C PHE A 2 3.87 -4.75 10.81
N ILE A 3 3.61 -5.12 9.55
CA ILE A 3 4.40 -6.11 8.81
C ILE A 3 4.73 -5.55 7.43
N ASP A 4 6.01 -5.42 7.17
CA ASP A 4 6.61 -4.94 5.93
C ASP A 4 7.14 -6.08 5.03
N ARG A 5 7.28 -7.29 5.57
CA ARG A 5 7.72 -8.46 4.82
C ARG A 5 6.86 -9.66 5.15
N VAL A 6 6.41 -10.36 4.12
CA VAL A 6 5.62 -11.58 4.27
C VAL A 6 5.92 -12.56 3.13
N LYS A 7 5.90 -13.85 3.46
CA LYS A 7 5.94 -14.92 2.46
C LYS A 7 4.54 -15.51 2.30
N ILE A 8 4.10 -15.65 1.07
CA ILE A 8 2.80 -16.25 0.73
C ILE A 8 2.96 -17.34 -0.33
N LYS A 9 2.02 -18.27 -0.33
CA LYS A 9 1.89 -19.31 -1.37
C LYS A 9 0.68 -19.01 -2.21
N VAL A 10 0.87 -18.96 -3.52
CA VAL A 10 -0.21 -18.74 -4.47
C VAL A 10 -0.35 -19.96 -5.35
N LYS A 11 -1.58 -20.41 -5.58
CA LYS A 11 -1.90 -21.49 -6.51
C LYS A 11 -3.08 -21.10 -7.38
N ALA A 12 -2.86 -21.02 -8.68
CA ALA A 12 -3.93 -20.87 -9.65
C ALA A 12 -4.76 -22.15 -9.77
N GLY A 13 -6.01 -22.03 -10.19
CA GLY A 13 -6.91 -23.14 -10.35
C GLY A 13 -6.45 -24.10 -11.45
N ASP A 14 -6.61 -25.40 -11.23
CA ASP A 14 -6.38 -26.39 -12.25
C ASP A 14 -7.51 -26.35 -13.28
N GLY A 15 -7.24 -26.66 -14.54
CA GLY A 15 -8.26 -26.80 -15.55
C GLY A 15 -9.15 -28.05 -15.30
N GLY A 16 -10.42 -27.94 -15.67
CA GLY A 16 -11.35 -29.06 -15.69
C GLY A 16 -10.97 -30.07 -16.74
N ASN A 17 -11.27 -31.35 -16.53
CA ASN A 17 -11.08 -32.38 -17.55
C ASN A 17 -12.17 -32.26 -18.61
N GLY A 18 -11.86 -32.56 -19.87
CA GLY A 18 -12.87 -32.89 -20.86
C GLY A 18 -13.56 -34.20 -20.51
N VAL A 19 -14.58 -34.54 -21.24
CA VAL A 19 -15.33 -35.79 -21.03
C VAL A 19 -15.48 -36.58 -22.31
N THR A 20 -15.54 -37.90 -22.19
CA THR A 20 -15.93 -38.78 -23.28
C THR A 20 -17.40 -39.13 -23.13
N ALA A 21 -18.23 -38.53 -23.97
CA ALA A 21 -19.67 -38.82 -24.04
C ALA A 21 -20.13 -39.05 -25.47
N PHE A 22 -21.21 -39.78 -25.61
CA PHE A 22 -21.87 -40.08 -26.89
C PHE A 22 -23.35 -39.74 -26.80
N ARG A 23 -23.91 -39.14 -27.84
CA ARG A 23 -25.32 -38.81 -27.95
C ARG A 23 -26.14 -40.08 -27.91
N ARG A 24 -27.14 -40.16 -27.05
CA ARG A 24 -28.09 -41.25 -26.95
C ARG A 24 -29.50 -40.66 -26.96
N GLU A 25 -30.25 -40.98 -28.00
CA GLU A 25 -31.66 -40.57 -28.14
C GLU A 25 -32.52 -41.76 -28.60
N LYS A 26 -33.83 -41.67 -28.39
CA LYS A 26 -34.80 -42.78 -28.58
C LYS A 26 -34.72 -43.46 -29.96
N PHE A 27 -34.35 -42.75 -31.01
CA PHE A 27 -34.25 -43.25 -32.38
C PHE A 27 -32.84 -43.13 -32.98
N ILE A 28 -31.84 -42.83 -32.15
CA ILE A 28 -30.43 -42.69 -32.59
C ILE A 28 -29.55 -43.62 -31.75
N PRO A 29 -29.48 -44.91 -32.06
CA PRO A 29 -28.74 -45.88 -31.26
C PRO A 29 -27.21 -45.71 -31.32
N ARG A 30 -26.68 -45.03 -32.36
CA ARG A 30 -25.25 -44.75 -32.56
C ARG A 30 -25.05 -43.26 -32.80
N GLY A 31 -25.32 -42.46 -31.75
CA GLY A 31 -25.03 -41.00 -31.79
C GLY A 31 -23.54 -40.74 -31.82
N GLY A 32 -23.18 -39.59 -32.39
CA GLY A 32 -21.79 -39.15 -32.47
C GLY A 32 -21.20 -38.73 -31.11
N PRO A 33 -19.88 -38.43 -31.04
CA PRO A 33 -19.26 -37.95 -29.85
C PRO A 33 -19.86 -36.59 -29.44
N SER A 34 -20.14 -36.43 -28.15
CA SER A 34 -20.84 -35.29 -27.58
C SER A 34 -20.22 -34.84 -26.23
N GLY A 35 -19.00 -35.23 -25.98
CA GLY A 35 -18.30 -34.81 -24.76
C GLY A 35 -17.84 -33.39 -24.88
N GLY A 36 -18.21 -32.57 -23.88
CA GLY A 36 -17.78 -31.16 -23.75
C GLY A 36 -16.41 -31.02 -23.15
N ASP A 37 -15.89 -29.82 -23.25
CA ASP A 37 -14.56 -29.43 -22.74
C ASP A 37 -14.63 -29.14 -21.25
N GLY A 38 -13.51 -29.29 -20.54
CA GLY A 38 -13.36 -28.78 -19.20
C GLY A 38 -13.17 -27.24 -19.20
N GLY A 39 -13.66 -26.56 -18.16
CA GLY A 39 -13.45 -25.14 -17.96
C GLY A 39 -12.00 -24.83 -17.65
N VAL A 40 -11.57 -23.59 -17.89
CA VAL A 40 -10.25 -23.06 -17.52
C VAL A 40 -10.22 -22.84 -15.99
N GLY A 41 -9.09 -23.10 -15.34
CA GLY A 41 -8.88 -22.73 -13.94
C GLY A 41 -8.73 -21.22 -13.76
N GLY A 42 -9.20 -20.68 -12.63
CA GLY A 42 -9.02 -19.28 -12.29
C GLY A 42 -7.55 -18.91 -12.11
N SER A 43 -7.20 -17.71 -12.46
CA SER A 43 -5.85 -17.14 -12.29
C SER A 43 -5.73 -16.41 -10.94
N VAL A 44 -4.50 -16.17 -10.48
CA VAL A 44 -4.23 -15.36 -9.29
C VAL A 44 -3.66 -14.02 -9.74
N TRP A 45 -4.35 -12.96 -9.36
CA TRP A 45 -3.95 -11.58 -9.60
C TRP A 45 -3.54 -10.90 -8.31
N MET A 46 -2.65 -9.95 -8.39
CA MET A 46 -2.40 -8.96 -7.36
C MET A 46 -2.84 -7.59 -7.83
N GLU A 47 -3.37 -6.79 -6.90
CA GLU A 47 -3.88 -5.45 -7.17
C GLU A 47 -3.46 -4.49 -6.06
N ALA A 48 -2.90 -3.34 -6.45
CA ALA A 48 -2.52 -2.28 -5.51
C ALA A 48 -3.76 -1.54 -5.00
N ASP A 49 -3.90 -1.45 -3.68
CA ASP A 49 -5.02 -0.80 -2.98
C ASP A 49 -4.50 0.35 -2.11
N GLU A 50 -5.00 1.56 -2.34
CA GLU A 50 -4.65 2.77 -1.56
C GLU A 50 -5.14 2.68 -0.10
N GLY A 51 -6.18 1.90 0.17
CA GLY A 51 -6.74 1.72 1.51
C GLY A 51 -5.91 0.83 2.42
N LEU A 52 -4.86 0.18 1.89
CA LEU A 52 -4.00 -0.71 2.64
C LEU A 52 -2.63 -0.07 2.90
N ASN A 53 -2.17 -0.12 4.16
CA ASN A 53 -0.87 0.41 4.58
C ASN A 53 0.03 -0.67 5.23
N THR A 54 -0.39 -1.94 5.23
CA THR A 54 0.37 -3.04 5.85
C THR A 54 0.10 -4.36 5.16
N LEU A 55 1.06 -5.28 5.21
CA LEU A 55 0.90 -6.66 4.73
C LEU A 55 0.35 -7.62 5.81
N LEU A 56 -0.16 -7.09 6.92
CA LEU A 56 -0.58 -7.89 8.09
C LEU A 56 -1.65 -8.93 7.74
N HIS A 57 -2.63 -8.59 6.89
CA HIS A 57 -3.69 -9.49 6.46
C HIS A 57 -3.16 -10.72 5.71
N LEU A 58 -2.06 -10.57 4.96
CA LEU A 58 -1.42 -11.68 4.24
C LEU A 58 -0.62 -12.61 5.16
N ARG A 59 -0.16 -12.11 6.31
CA ARG A 59 0.49 -12.95 7.32
C ARG A 59 -0.49 -13.90 7.99
N PHE A 60 -1.73 -13.45 8.22
CA PHE A 60 -2.78 -14.32 8.78
C PHE A 60 -3.31 -15.30 7.74
N ASN A 61 -3.31 -14.91 6.46
CA ASN A 61 -3.75 -15.76 5.35
C ASN A 61 -2.62 -15.93 4.33
N PRO A 62 -1.65 -16.80 4.59
CA PRO A 62 -0.48 -16.95 3.71
C PRO A 62 -0.74 -17.80 2.47
N GLU A 63 -1.87 -18.49 2.38
CA GLU A 63 -2.21 -19.33 1.24
C GLU A 63 -3.38 -18.76 0.45
N HIS A 64 -3.15 -18.51 -0.84
CA HIS A 64 -4.16 -18.02 -1.77
C HIS A 64 -4.35 -18.99 -2.93
N LYS A 65 -5.59 -19.43 -3.14
CA LYS A 65 -5.93 -20.37 -4.19
C LYS A 65 -7.08 -19.83 -5.04
N ALA A 66 -6.92 -19.88 -6.37
CA ALA A 66 -8.01 -19.62 -7.29
C ALA A 66 -8.83 -20.88 -7.54
N GLU A 67 -10.04 -20.70 -8.04
CA GLU A 67 -11.01 -21.76 -8.23
C GLU A 67 -10.61 -22.67 -9.40
N ARG A 68 -10.86 -23.96 -9.26
CA ARG A 68 -10.66 -24.94 -10.32
C ARG A 68 -11.75 -24.81 -11.38
N GLY A 69 -11.41 -24.98 -12.67
CA GLY A 69 -12.39 -25.18 -13.74
C GLY A 69 -13.17 -26.46 -13.56
N ARG A 70 -14.50 -26.44 -13.86
CA ARG A 70 -15.35 -27.62 -13.79
C ARG A 70 -15.06 -28.55 -14.94
N HIS A 71 -15.31 -29.84 -14.72
CA HIS A 71 -15.22 -30.86 -15.79
C HIS A 71 -16.28 -30.60 -16.85
N GLY A 72 -15.97 -30.97 -18.08
CA GLY A 72 -16.97 -31.03 -19.17
C GLY A 72 -18.06 -32.08 -18.90
N GLU A 73 -19.20 -31.89 -19.52
CA GLU A 73 -20.35 -32.78 -19.41
C GLU A 73 -20.73 -33.32 -20.78
N GLY A 74 -21.66 -34.26 -20.80
CA GLY A 74 -22.27 -34.77 -22.05
C GLY A 74 -23.06 -33.68 -22.78
N SER A 75 -23.49 -33.95 -24.01
CA SER A 75 -24.27 -33.05 -24.86
C SER A 75 -23.53 -31.74 -25.21
N ASN A 76 -22.22 -31.84 -25.41
CA ASN A 76 -21.30 -30.72 -25.74
C ASN A 76 -21.32 -29.58 -24.71
N ARG A 77 -21.66 -29.88 -23.46
CA ARG A 77 -21.62 -28.86 -22.40
C ARG A 77 -20.20 -28.70 -21.87
N SER A 78 -19.65 -27.51 -22.05
CA SER A 78 -18.36 -27.15 -21.45
C SER A 78 -18.52 -26.93 -19.95
N GLY A 79 -17.50 -27.32 -19.19
CA GLY A 79 -17.40 -26.98 -17.76
C GLY A 79 -17.27 -25.47 -17.56
N LYS A 80 -17.82 -24.95 -16.45
CA LYS A 80 -17.66 -23.54 -16.07
C LYS A 80 -16.20 -23.25 -15.72
N ASP A 81 -15.71 -22.09 -16.15
CA ASP A 81 -14.39 -21.60 -15.76
C ASP A 81 -14.34 -21.29 -14.26
N GLY A 82 -13.19 -21.50 -13.66
CA GLY A 82 -12.93 -21.14 -12.27
C GLY A 82 -12.82 -19.62 -12.09
N THR A 83 -13.26 -19.12 -10.96
CA THR A 83 -13.16 -17.71 -10.60
C THR A 83 -11.72 -17.35 -10.27
N ASP A 84 -11.27 -16.18 -10.75
CA ASP A 84 -9.97 -15.62 -10.42
C ASP A 84 -9.90 -15.21 -8.94
N ALA A 85 -8.73 -15.36 -8.33
CA ALA A 85 -8.43 -14.82 -7.01
C ALA A 85 -7.67 -13.51 -7.13
N VAL A 86 -8.13 -12.48 -6.43
CA VAL A 86 -7.44 -11.17 -6.36
C VAL A 86 -6.87 -10.98 -4.97
N ILE A 87 -5.57 -10.77 -4.89
CA ILE A 87 -4.84 -10.46 -3.66
C ILE A 87 -4.57 -8.95 -3.66
N ARG A 88 -5.13 -8.25 -2.68
CA ARG A 88 -4.89 -6.82 -2.54
C ARG A 88 -3.62 -6.57 -1.73
N VAL A 89 -2.80 -5.64 -2.19
CA VAL A 89 -1.54 -5.23 -1.55
C VAL A 89 -1.45 -3.71 -1.49
N PRO A 90 -0.76 -3.14 -0.50
CA PRO A 90 -0.51 -1.71 -0.45
C PRO A 90 0.27 -1.21 -1.67
N VAL A 91 0.06 0.05 -2.06
CA VAL A 91 0.97 0.75 -2.98
C VAL A 91 2.37 0.80 -2.37
N GLY A 92 3.41 0.58 -3.18
CA GLY A 92 4.80 0.45 -2.70
C GLY A 92 5.22 -0.99 -2.38
N THR A 93 4.34 -1.98 -2.64
CA THR A 93 4.68 -3.39 -2.44
C THR A 93 5.52 -3.92 -3.60
N GLN A 94 6.68 -4.47 -3.30
CA GLN A 94 7.51 -5.25 -4.21
C GLN A 94 7.24 -6.73 -4.02
N VAL A 95 7.11 -7.46 -5.12
CA VAL A 95 6.86 -8.90 -5.12
C VAL A 95 8.04 -9.61 -5.75
N PHE A 96 8.65 -10.49 -5.00
CA PHE A 96 9.76 -11.32 -5.44
C PHE A 96 9.32 -12.78 -5.52
N ASN A 97 9.93 -13.51 -6.44
CA ASN A 97 9.88 -14.96 -6.42
C ASN A 97 10.72 -15.44 -5.22
N ALA A 98 10.14 -16.20 -4.30
CA ALA A 98 10.83 -16.63 -3.10
C ALA A 98 11.97 -17.64 -3.36
N GLU A 99 11.96 -18.34 -4.51
CA GLU A 99 12.99 -19.32 -4.88
C GLU A 99 14.18 -18.66 -5.60
N THR A 100 13.90 -17.72 -6.54
CA THR A 100 14.93 -17.11 -7.39
C THR A 100 15.37 -15.74 -6.91
N ALA A 101 14.67 -15.14 -5.93
CA ALA A 101 14.83 -13.76 -5.48
C ALA A 101 14.66 -12.70 -6.61
N GLU A 102 14.07 -13.08 -7.73
CA GLU A 102 13.79 -12.20 -8.86
C GLU A 102 12.61 -11.28 -8.55
N LEU A 103 12.75 -9.98 -8.82
CA LEU A 103 11.65 -9.02 -8.73
C LEU A 103 10.66 -9.27 -9.86
N LEU A 104 9.42 -9.62 -9.51
CA LEU A 104 8.34 -9.86 -10.47
C LEU A 104 7.57 -8.59 -10.81
N VAL A 105 7.28 -7.77 -9.81
CA VAL A 105 6.55 -6.50 -9.97
C VAL A 105 6.82 -5.56 -8.79
N ASP A 106 6.81 -4.25 -9.07
CA ASP A 106 6.79 -3.16 -8.10
C ASP A 106 5.47 -2.40 -8.29
N PHE A 107 4.62 -2.39 -7.27
CA PHE A 107 3.32 -1.71 -7.28
C PHE A 107 3.51 -0.25 -6.91
N THR A 108 3.66 0.62 -7.92
CA THR A 108 3.91 2.06 -7.72
C THR A 108 2.66 2.92 -7.84
N GLU A 109 1.59 2.40 -8.46
CA GLU A 109 0.37 3.13 -8.74
C GLU A 109 -0.86 2.41 -8.17
N PRO A 110 -1.86 3.15 -7.65
CA PRO A 110 -3.13 2.57 -7.21
C PRO A 110 -3.88 1.88 -8.35
N GLY A 111 -4.51 0.75 -8.05
CA GLY A 111 -5.24 -0.03 -9.02
C GLY A 111 -4.37 -0.79 -10.03
N GLN A 112 -3.04 -0.69 -9.94
CA GLN A 112 -2.11 -1.48 -10.75
C GLN A 112 -2.35 -2.97 -10.51
N ARG A 113 -2.46 -3.75 -11.60
CA ARG A 113 -2.72 -5.19 -11.55
C ARG A 113 -1.58 -5.99 -12.16
N TYR A 114 -1.28 -7.13 -11.57
CA TYR A 114 -0.27 -8.06 -12.06
C TYR A 114 -0.76 -9.51 -11.99
N LEU A 115 -0.58 -10.26 -13.09
CA LEU A 115 -0.89 -11.68 -13.14
C LEU A 115 0.25 -12.49 -12.51
N VAL A 116 0.01 -12.98 -11.31
CA VAL A 116 1.02 -13.73 -10.53
C VAL A 116 1.12 -15.18 -10.94
N ALA A 117 -0.03 -15.84 -11.08
CA ALA A 117 -0.10 -17.24 -11.47
C ALA A 117 -1.27 -17.48 -12.41
N LYS A 118 -1.00 -18.13 -13.54
CA LYS A 118 -1.97 -18.41 -14.59
C LYS A 118 -2.71 -19.70 -14.32
N GLY A 119 -4.03 -19.67 -14.50
CA GLY A 119 -4.90 -20.85 -14.42
C GLY A 119 -4.57 -21.93 -15.46
N GLY A 120 -4.82 -23.16 -15.12
CA GLY A 120 -4.64 -24.31 -15.98
C GLY A 120 -5.67 -24.34 -17.11
N LYS A 121 -5.26 -24.70 -18.32
CA LYS A 121 -6.18 -24.86 -19.46
C LYS A 121 -7.10 -26.07 -19.24
N GLY A 122 -8.38 -25.92 -19.59
CA GLY A 122 -9.32 -27.02 -19.64
C GLY A 122 -8.93 -28.09 -20.67
N GLY A 123 -9.25 -29.33 -20.37
CA GLY A 123 -9.04 -30.46 -21.28
C GLY A 123 -10.15 -30.54 -22.33
N TRP A 124 -9.82 -30.95 -23.52
CA TRP A 124 -10.79 -31.12 -24.61
C TRP A 124 -11.63 -32.39 -24.46
N GLY A 125 -12.93 -32.27 -24.72
CA GLY A 125 -13.84 -33.38 -24.81
C GLY A 125 -13.64 -34.19 -26.08
N ASN A 126 -14.24 -35.40 -26.13
CA ASN A 126 -14.08 -36.28 -27.28
C ASN A 126 -14.68 -35.72 -28.58
N ALA A 127 -15.60 -34.76 -28.50
CA ALA A 127 -16.18 -34.12 -29.68
C ALA A 127 -15.11 -33.40 -30.53
N HIS A 128 -14.09 -32.83 -29.94
CA HIS A 128 -12.96 -32.14 -30.64
C HIS A 128 -12.13 -33.09 -31.50
N PHE A 129 -12.09 -34.37 -31.17
CA PHE A 129 -11.25 -35.37 -31.86
C PHE A 129 -12.01 -36.16 -32.94
N ALA A 130 -13.26 -35.78 -33.20
CA ALA A 130 -14.03 -36.36 -34.27
C ALA A 130 -13.51 -35.91 -35.64
N THR A 131 -13.16 -36.89 -36.47
CA THR A 131 -12.72 -36.67 -37.86
C THR A 131 -13.47 -37.62 -38.78
N PRO A 132 -13.49 -37.41 -40.12
CA PRO A 132 -14.09 -38.35 -41.08
C PRO A 132 -13.57 -39.78 -40.94
N ILE A 133 -12.31 -39.94 -40.54
CA ILE A 133 -11.65 -41.24 -40.32
C ILE A 133 -11.95 -41.76 -38.92
N ARG A 134 -11.86 -40.93 -37.88
CA ARG A 134 -12.11 -41.28 -36.47
C ARG A 134 -13.46 -40.72 -36.03
N ARG A 135 -14.56 -41.36 -36.39
CA ARG A 135 -15.92 -40.85 -36.16
C ARG A 135 -16.39 -40.97 -34.70
N ALA A 136 -15.79 -41.81 -33.88
CA ALA A 136 -16.20 -42.09 -32.51
C ALA A 136 -14.99 -42.18 -31.56
N PRO A 137 -14.27 -41.08 -31.30
CA PRO A 137 -13.12 -41.07 -30.38
C PRO A 137 -13.58 -41.39 -28.95
N LYS A 138 -12.88 -42.32 -28.29
CA LYS A 138 -13.20 -42.82 -26.93
C LYS A 138 -12.21 -42.24 -25.91
N PHE A 139 -11.62 -41.07 -26.15
CA PHE A 139 -10.70 -40.42 -25.27
C PHE A 139 -11.01 -38.92 -25.21
N HIS A 140 -10.53 -38.30 -24.16
CA HIS A 140 -10.57 -36.86 -23.93
C HIS A 140 -9.22 -36.41 -23.34
N TYR A 141 -8.96 -35.11 -23.28
CA TYR A 141 -7.79 -34.60 -22.58
C TYR A 141 -8.16 -34.19 -21.18
N THR A 142 -7.24 -34.45 -20.25
CA THR A 142 -7.29 -33.90 -18.88
C THR A 142 -6.95 -32.42 -18.88
N GLY A 143 -7.53 -31.68 -17.94
CA GLY A 143 -7.12 -30.29 -17.69
C GLY A 143 -5.66 -30.20 -17.24
N ARG A 144 -5.03 -29.10 -17.58
CA ARG A 144 -3.66 -28.82 -17.15
C ARG A 144 -3.66 -28.25 -15.73
N PRO A 145 -2.63 -28.53 -14.92
CA PRO A 145 -2.50 -27.91 -13.61
C PRO A 145 -2.31 -26.39 -13.73
N GLY A 146 -2.86 -25.65 -12.78
CA GLY A 146 -2.58 -24.22 -12.60
C GLY A 146 -1.16 -24.00 -12.06
N GLN A 147 -0.62 -22.81 -12.31
CA GLN A 147 0.69 -22.43 -11.81
C GLN A 147 0.66 -22.25 -10.29
N GLY A 148 1.70 -22.74 -9.60
CA GLY A 148 1.95 -22.47 -8.19
C GLY A 148 3.26 -21.70 -8.03
N LYS A 149 3.31 -20.74 -7.11
CA LYS A 149 4.52 -19.97 -6.77
C LYS A 149 4.57 -19.67 -5.28
N GLU A 150 5.76 -19.63 -4.73
CA GLU A 150 6.03 -19.00 -3.45
C GLU A 150 6.56 -17.59 -3.69
N LEU A 151 5.98 -16.62 -3.00
CA LEU A 151 6.28 -15.21 -3.18
C LEU A 151 6.76 -14.62 -1.87
N GLN A 152 7.75 -13.74 -1.97
CA GLN A 152 8.15 -12.85 -0.90
C GLN A 152 7.70 -11.43 -1.25
N LEU A 153 6.88 -10.85 -0.39
CA LEU A 153 6.41 -9.48 -0.54
C LEU A 153 7.19 -8.60 0.44
N GLU A 154 7.64 -7.45 -0.07
CA GLU A 154 8.29 -6.41 0.72
C GLU A 154 7.58 -5.09 0.46
N LEU A 155 7.10 -4.45 1.53
CA LEU A 155 6.48 -3.15 1.46
C LEU A 155 7.55 -2.07 1.65
N LYS A 156 7.79 -1.26 0.63
CA LYS A 156 8.57 -0.04 0.76
C LYS A 156 7.70 0.97 1.53
N LEU A 157 8.10 1.27 2.75
CA LEU A 157 7.41 2.26 3.57
C LEU A 157 7.55 3.63 2.93
N ILE A 158 6.45 4.14 2.39
CA ILE A 158 6.31 5.54 2.00
C ILE A 158 5.63 6.23 3.18
N ALA A 159 6.22 7.28 3.71
CA ALA A 159 5.62 8.00 4.81
C ALA A 159 4.36 8.73 4.33
N ASP A 160 3.26 8.56 5.04
CA ASP A 160 2.02 9.33 4.83
C ASP A 160 2.17 10.73 5.42
N VAL A 161 2.92 10.83 6.54
CA VAL A 161 3.13 12.06 7.33
C VAL A 161 4.61 12.35 7.46
N GLY A 162 5.00 13.56 7.09
CA GLY A 162 6.35 14.06 7.31
C GLY A 162 6.42 14.95 8.57
N LEU A 163 7.34 14.67 9.50
CA LEU A 163 7.62 15.56 10.62
C LEU A 163 8.71 16.56 10.24
N VAL A 164 8.41 17.83 10.38
CA VAL A 164 9.34 18.92 10.19
C VAL A 164 9.49 19.71 11.48
N GLY A 165 10.61 20.35 11.67
CA GLY A 165 10.90 21.16 12.86
C GLY A 165 12.39 21.24 13.13
N PHE A 166 12.80 22.20 13.92
CA PHE A 166 14.20 22.40 14.30
C PHE A 166 14.83 21.18 15.01
N PRO A 167 16.16 21.03 15.04
CA PRO A 167 16.81 20.05 15.90
C PRO A 167 16.30 20.17 17.33
N ASN A 168 16.11 19.06 18.00
CA ASN A 168 15.58 18.99 19.37
C ASN A 168 14.13 19.47 19.57
N ALA A 169 13.36 19.75 18.51
CA ALA A 169 11.92 20.04 18.61
C ALA A 169 11.07 18.84 19.08
N GLY A 170 11.67 17.67 19.29
CA GLY A 170 11.00 16.48 19.81
C GLY A 170 10.50 15.50 18.75
N LYS A 171 10.92 15.63 17.48
CA LYS A 171 10.52 14.75 16.37
C LYS A 171 10.70 13.27 16.67
N SER A 172 11.94 12.86 16.95
CA SER A 172 12.26 11.45 17.20
C SER A 172 11.62 10.92 18.49
N THR A 173 11.46 11.77 19.51
CA THR A 173 10.73 11.44 20.73
C THR A 173 9.25 11.21 20.43
N LEU A 174 8.63 12.07 19.65
CA LEU A 174 7.24 11.92 19.24
C LEU A 174 7.04 10.59 18.50
N ILE A 175 7.87 10.30 17.48
CA ILE A 175 7.80 9.03 16.75
C ILE A 175 7.88 7.83 17.70
N SER A 176 8.78 7.86 18.68
CA SER A 176 8.99 6.74 19.60
C SER A 176 7.78 6.50 20.52
N VAL A 177 7.02 7.54 20.84
CA VAL A 177 5.86 7.44 21.75
C VAL A 177 4.58 7.06 21.02
N ILE A 178 4.34 7.64 19.81
CA ILE A 178 3.10 7.34 19.06
C ILE A 178 3.18 6.06 18.22
N SER A 179 4.37 5.52 18.02
CA SER A 179 4.56 4.32 17.18
C SER A 179 4.12 3.05 17.90
N ALA A 180 3.29 2.24 17.26
CA ALA A 180 2.83 0.93 17.74
C ALA A 180 3.94 -0.14 17.82
N ALA A 181 5.07 0.11 17.18
CA ALA A 181 6.27 -0.73 17.21
C ALA A 181 7.50 0.14 17.39
N LYS A 182 8.62 -0.43 17.83
CA LYS A 182 9.89 0.33 17.89
C LYS A 182 10.14 0.97 16.53
N PRO A 183 10.46 2.28 16.49
CA PRO A 183 10.79 2.96 15.24
C PRO A 183 11.83 2.17 14.48
N LYS A 184 11.62 2.00 13.19
CA LYS A 184 12.59 1.33 12.32
C LYS A 184 13.43 2.39 11.64
N ILE A 185 14.72 2.23 11.73
CA ILE A 185 15.66 2.91 10.85
C ILE A 185 15.53 2.20 9.49
N ALA A 186 15.05 2.91 8.47
CA ALA A 186 14.92 2.33 7.15
C ALA A 186 16.20 2.59 6.36
N ASP A 187 16.88 1.51 6.01
CA ASP A 187 18.01 1.54 5.09
C ASP A 187 17.49 1.67 3.64
N TYR A 188 17.31 2.89 3.20
CA TYR A 188 17.00 3.17 1.81
C TYR A 188 18.31 3.31 1.04
N PRO A 189 18.58 2.50 0.01
CA PRO A 189 19.85 2.47 -0.72
C PRO A 189 20.22 3.79 -1.43
N PHE A 190 19.40 4.83 -1.25
CA PHE A 190 19.55 6.15 -1.85
C PHE A 190 19.52 7.31 -0.83
N THR A 191 19.49 7.02 0.49
CA THR A 191 19.56 8.05 1.54
C THR A 191 20.93 8.04 2.19
N THR A 192 21.54 9.20 2.33
CA THR A 192 22.77 9.39 3.12
C THR A 192 22.47 9.52 4.62
N LEU A 193 21.23 9.84 4.97
CA LEU A 193 20.71 9.87 6.34
C LEU A 193 19.52 8.89 6.41
N GLU A 194 19.57 8.01 7.37
CA GLU A 194 18.52 7.02 7.62
C GLU A 194 17.34 7.68 8.34
N PRO A 195 16.15 7.80 7.70
CA PRO A 195 15.00 8.38 8.36
C PRO A 195 14.47 7.47 9.45
N ASN A 196 14.09 8.05 10.58
CA ASN A 196 13.32 7.34 11.59
C ASN A 196 11.86 7.22 11.13
N LEU A 197 11.41 5.99 10.94
CA LEU A 197 10.02 5.70 10.57
C LEU A 197 9.26 5.15 11.78
N GLY A 198 8.09 5.70 12.03
CA GLY A 198 7.12 5.20 13.00
C GLY A 198 5.84 4.77 12.31
N VAL A 199 5.25 3.68 12.76
CA VAL A 199 3.92 3.24 12.30
C VAL A 199 2.93 3.45 13.42
N VAL A 200 1.95 4.28 13.18
CA VAL A 200 0.88 4.61 14.13
C VAL A 200 -0.31 3.73 13.83
N ASP A 201 -0.81 3.03 14.86
CA ASP A 201 -1.97 2.15 14.76
C ASP A 201 -3.23 2.93 15.19
N LEU A 202 -4.23 2.97 14.32
CA LEU A 202 -5.54 3.60 14.56
C LEU A 202 -6.61 2.62 15.04
N GLY A 203 -6.27 1.32 15.14
CA GLY A 203 -7.24 0.25 15.30
C GLY A 203 -7.86 -0.17 13.97
N ASP A 204 -8.68 -1.23 14.01
CA ASP A 204 -9.40 -1.79 12.85
C ASP A 204 -8.52 -2.02 11.61
N PHE A 205 -7.27 -2.45 11.82
CA PHE A 205 -6.25 -2.65 10.79
C PHE A 205 -5.85 -1.37 10.01
N ARG A 206 -6.24 -0.20 10.49
CA ARG A 206 -5.85 1.09 9.92
C ARG A 206 -4.55 1.57 10.56
N THR A 207 -3.60 1.95 9.75
CA THR A 207 -2.31 2.49 10.18
C THR A 207 -1.89 3.63 9.26
N PHE A 208 -1.06 4.55 9.76
CA PHE A 208 -0.33 5.49 8.92
C PHE A 208 1.15 5.51 9.30
N VAL A 209 1.99 5.88 8.36
CA VAL A 209 3.45 5.93 8.53
C VAL A 209 3.90 7.36 8.70
N VAL A 210 4.67 7.61 9.77
CA VAL A 210 5.28 8.91 10.08
C VAL A 210 6.77 8.81 9.83
N ALA A 211 7.36 9.79 9.14
CA ALA A 211 8.81 9.89 8.94
C ALA A 211 9.36 11.18 9.55
N ASP A 212 10.48 11.09 10.25
CA ASP A 212 11.30 12.26 10.55
C ASP A 212 11.96 12.73 9.26
N ILE A 213 11.85 14.02 8.95
CA ILE A 213 12.49 14.65 7.81
C ILE A 213 13.77 15.33 8.31
N PRO A 214 14.92 14.64 8.34
CA PRO A 214 16.17 15.23 8.77
C PRO A 214 16.72 16.19 7.69
N GLY A 215 17.35 17.26 8.10
CA GLY A 215 18.16 18.11 7.19
C GLY A 215 17.43 19.25 6.49
N LEU A 216 16.20 19.61 6.91
CA LEU A 216 15.56 20.87 6.46
C LEU A 216 16.16 22.12 7.11
N ILE A 217 17.14 21.97 8.02
CA ILE A 217 17.70 23.10 8.78
C ILE A 217 19.22 23.07 8.74
N GLU A 218 19.81 24.24 8.49
CA GLU A 218 21.22 24.58 8.37
C GLU A 218 21.91 24.11 7.07
N GLY A 219 21.84 24.95 6.03
CA GLY A 219 22.69 24.88 4.87
C GLY A 219 22.23 24.01 3.72
N ALA A 220 20.97 23.58 3.65
CA ALA A 220 20.42 22.89 2.48
C ALA A 220 20.52 23.75 1.20
N SER A 221 20.50 25.08 1.34
CA SER A 221 20.70 26.04 0.24
C SER A 221 22.16 26.22 -0.18
N SER A 222 23.13 25.68 0.56
CA SER A 222 24.57 25.87 0.28
C SER A 222 25.22 24.76 -0.55
N GLY A 223 24.45 23.89 -1.20
CA GLY A 223 24.97 23.02 -2.27
C GLY A 223 25.77 21.80 -1.82
N ALA A 224 25.80 21.46 -0.56
CA ALA A 224 26.44 20.23 -0.07
C ALA A 224 25.47 19.04 -0.08
N GLY A 225 25.05 18.61 -1.26
CA GLY A 225 24.76 17.20 -1.58
C GLY A 225 23.80 16.37 -0.71
N LEU A 226 23.00 16.94 0.19
CA LEU A 226 21.99 16.22 0.97
C LEU A 226 20.67 16.12 0.20
N GLY A 227 20.81 15.55 -0.90
CA GLY A 227 19.95 14.60 -1.47
C GLY A 227 18.64 14.99 -2.08
N ASP A 228 18.65 15.48 -3.33
CA ASP A 228 17.51 15.31 -4.29
C ASP A 228 16.84 13.93 -4.25
N ARG A 229 17.52 12.92 -3.70
CA ARG A 229 17.02 11.54 -3.61
C ARG A 229 16.20 11.27 -2.36
N PHE A 230 16.58 11.82 -1.20
CA PHE A 230 15.81 11.67 0.03
C PHE A 230 14.51 12.48 -0.04
N LEU A 231 14.59 13.65 -0.61
CA LEU A 231 13.50 14.61 -0.73
C LEU A 231 12.41 14.12 -1.69
N ARG A 232 12.74 13.29 -2.69
CA ARG A 232 11.78 12.56 -3.51
C ARG A 232 10.86 11.61 -2.71
N HIS A 233 11.23 11.23 -1.49
CA HIS A 233 10.37 10.42 -0.61
C HIS A 233 9.49 11.30 0.28
N VAL A 234 9.98 12.48 0.64
CA VAL A 234 9.19 13.52 1.30
C VAL A 234 8.16 14.11 0.33
N GLU A 235 8.51 14.24 -0.94
CA GLU A 235 7.57 14.60 -2.02
C GLU A 235 6.35 13.66 -2.11
N ARG A 236 6.39 12.49 -1.51
CA ARG A 236 5.28 11.54 -1.46
C ARG A 236 4.46 11.60 -0.17
N THR A 237 4.89 12.37 0.85
CA THR A 237 4.09 12.55 2.06
C THR A 237 2.81 13.32 1.74
N LYS A 238 1.70 12.90 2.30
CA LYS A 238 0.37 13.48 2.07
C LYS A 238 0.10 14.67 2.98
N LEU A 239 0.72 14.66 4.17
CA LEU A 239 0.51 15.62 5.25
C LEU A 239 1.83 15.97 5.91
N ILE A 240 2.00 17.22 6.33
CA ILE A 240 3.13 17.69 7.13
C ILE A 240 2.66 17.95 8.55
N VAL A 241 3.42 17.49 9.53
CA VAL A 241 3.27 17.85 10.94
C VAL A 241 4.49 18.70 11.33
N HIS A 242 4.26 19.98 11.56
CA HIS A 242 5.29 20.96 11.90
C HIS A 242 5.40 21.11 13.41
N LEU A 243 6.49 20.62 13.99
CA LEU A 243 6.75 20.67 15.41
C LEU A 243 7.54 21.93 15.76
N VAL A 244 7.01 22.71 16.69
CA VAL A 244 7.65 23.95 17.19
C VAL A 244 7.85 23.80 18.71
N ASP A 245 9.08 23.98 19.16
CA ASP A 245 9.44 23.91 20.58
C ASP A 245 9.05 25.22 21.28
N VAL A 246 8.06 25.17 22.17
CA VAL A 246 7.61 26.32 22.95
C VAL A 246 8.21 26.38 24.36
N SER A 247 9.08 25.40 24.70
CA SER A 247 9.69 25.38 26.04
C SER A 247 10.51 26.61 26.33
N SER A 248 10.53 27.01 27.59
CA SER A 248 11.38 28.11 28.08
C SER A 248 12.87 27.74 28.10
N LEU A 249 13.19 26.47 27.89
CA LEU A 249 14.57 25.97 27.77
C LEU A 249 15.17 26.25 26.39
N SER A 250 14.33 26.57 25.39
CA SER A 250 14.77 26.92 24.04
C SER A 250 15.15 28.43 24.04
N GLU A 251 16.35 28.73 23.57
CA GLU A 251 16.80 30.13 23.35
C GLU A 251 16.16 30.78 22.11
N ARG A 252 15.44 29.99 21.30
CA ARG A 252 14.84 30.39 20.02
C ARG A 252 13.41 30.88 20.23
N ASP A 253 12.96 31.80 19.39
CA ASP A 253 11.57 32.24 19.33
C ASP A 253 10.71 31.25 18.55
N PRO A 254 9.62 30.69 19.13
CA PRO A 254 8.74 29.74 18.44
C PRO A 254 8.08 30.32 17.20
N ALA A 255 7.68 31.59 17.19
CA ALA A 255 7.05 32.22 16.04
C ALA A 255 8.05 32.44 14.90
N GLU A 256 9.30 32.77 15.21
CA GLU A 256 10.39 32.88 14.25
C GLU A 256 10.77 31.51 13.67
N ASP A 257 10.88 30.48 14.53
CA ASP A 257 11.15 29.09 14.11
C ASP A 257 10.08 28.58 13.14
N TYR A 258 8.82 28.87 13.41
CA TYR A 258 7.71 28.53 12.51
C TYR A 258 7.87 29.19 11.13
N GLU A 259 8.22 30.48 11.09
CA GLU A 259 8.42 31.19 9.81
C GLU A 259 9.62 30.68 9.02
N ILE A 260 10.73 30.41 9.69
CA ILE A 260 11.95 29.93 9.05
C ILE A 260 11.68 28.58 8.35
N ILE A 261 11.06 27.62 9.05
CA ILE A 261 10.74 26.32 8.48
C ILE A 261 9.79 26.43 7.29
N ASN A 262 8.74 27.24 7.39
CA ASN A 262 7.82 27.43 6.26
C ASN A 262 8.50 28.08 5.05
N ARG A 263 9.44 29.00 5.27
CA ARG A 263 10.25 29.60 4.21
C ARG A 263 11.20 28.59 3.58
N GLU A 264 11.81 27.70 4.37
CA GLU A 264 12.66 26.65 3.86
C GLU A 264 11.87 25.60 3.05
N LEU A 265 10.70 25.20 3.52
CA LEU A 265 9.79 24.32 2.77
C LEU A 265 9.43 24.91 1.41
N ALA A 266 9.09 26.20 1.35
CA ALA A 266 8.76 26.90 0.12
C ALA A 266 9.96 27.06 -0.82
N HIS A 267 11.15 27.28 -0.27
CA HIS A 267 12.38 27.36 -1.04
C HIS A 267 12.79 26.03 -1.66
N TYR A 268 12.46 24.95 -0.93
CA TYR A 268 12.83 23.61 -1.31
C TYR A 268 11.93 23.07 -2.45
N ASP A 269 10.63 23.06 -2.25
CA ASP A 269 9.62 22.66 -3.23
C ASP A 269 8.30 23.40 -2.97
N ALA A 270 7.83 24.15 -3.98
CA ALA A 270 6.56 24.87 -3.91
C ALA A 270 5.39 23.92 -3.61
N ASN A 271 5.38 22.72 -4.20
CA ASN A 271 4.34 21.72 -3.95
C ASN A 271 4.35 21.21 -2.50
N LEU A 272 5.52 21.16 -1.86
CA LEU A 272 5.65 20.75 -0.46
C LEU A 272 5.12 21.83 0.49
N ALA A 273 5.32 23.09 0.17
CA ALA A 273 4.81 24.21 0.94
C ALA A 273 3.28 24.35 0.89
N GLU A 274 2.66 23.93 -0.23
CA GLU A 274 1.20 23.95 -0.43
C GLU A 274 0.48 22.78 0.25
N ARG A 275 1.21 21.78 0.75
CA ARG A 275 0.58 20.61 1.38
C ARG A 275 -0.16 20.96 2.65
N PRO A 276 -1.23 20.21 2.96
CA PRO A 276 -1.89 20.29 4.25
C PRO A 276 -0.87 20.17 5.38
N GLN A 277 -0.95 21.07 6.35
CA GLN A 277 -0.02 21.14 7.46
C GLN A 277 -0.78 21.23 8.78
N ILE A 278 -0.35 20.45 9.78
CA ILE A 278 -0.77 20.58 11.19
C ILE A 278 0.40 21.18 11.98
N VAL A 279 0.16 22.28 12.65
CA VAL A 279 1.17 22.93 13.52
C VAL A 279 1.04 22.38 14.94
N VAL A 280 2.15 22.00 15.54
CA VAL A 280 2.18 21.36 16.84
C VAL A 280 3.18 22.07 17.75
N ALA A 281 2.67 22.66 18.82
CA ALA A 281 3.50 23.19 19.91
C ALA A 281 3.95 22.02 20.80
N THR A 282 5.27 21.82 20.87
CA THR A 282 5.86 20.72 21.64
C THR A 282 6.45 21.19 22.96
N LYS A 283 6.64 20.24 23.87
CA LYS A 283 7.23 20.45 25.21
C LYS A 283 6.46 21.45 26.08
N ILE A 284 5.13 21.41 26.00
CA ILE A 284 4.27 22.26 26.84
C ILE A 284 4.44 22.01 28.34
N ASP A 285 5.03 20.89 28.73
CA ASP A 285 5.40 20.56 30.09
C ASP A 285 6.55 21.41 30.65
N ALA A 286 7.34 22.02 29.79
CA ALA A 286 8.46 22.91 30.10
C ALA A 286 8.20 24.36 29.68
N LEU A 287 6.94 24.74 29.51
CA LEU A 287 6.51 26.08 29.15
C LEU A 287 6.26 26.90 30.41
N ASP A 288 7.21 27.78 30.77
CA ASP A 288 7.08 28.72 31.93
C ASP A 288 6.47 30.04 31.51
N ASN A 289 6.70 30.47 30.24
CA ASN A 289 6.18 31.73 29.70
C ASN A 289 5.07 31.47 28.65
N PRO A 290 3.78 31.72 29.01
CA PRO A 290 2.65 31.54 28.11
C PRO A 290 2.68 32.40 26.85
N GLU A 291 3.36 33.56 26.89
CA GLU A 291 3.45 34.49 25.75
C GLU A 291 4.05 33.79 24.53
N ARG A 292 5.06 32.92 24.72
CA ARG A 292 5.71 32.16 23.64
C ARG A 292 4.73 31.31 22.82
N LEU A 293 3.76 30.70 23.50
CA LEU A 293 2.73 29.92 22.84
C LEU A 293 1.69 30.83 22.17
N GLU A 294 1.36 31.95 22.80
CA GLU A 294 0.38 32.90 22.25
C GLU A 294 0.91 33.58 20.98
N ASP A 295 2.17 33.99 20.96
CA ASP A 295 2.82 34.56 19.79
C ASP A 295 2.80 33.57 18.60
N LEU A 296 3.10 32.31 18.88
CA LEU A 296 2.99 31.25 17.87
C LEU A 296 1.55 31.07 17.37
N ARG A 297 0.54 31.12 18.26
CA ARG A 297 -0.88 31.03 17.90
C ARG A 297 -1.31 32.18 16.99
N VAL A 298 -0.94 33.41 17.38
CA VAL A 298 -1.23 34.60 16.57
C VAL A 298 -0.61 34.50 15.19
N ARG A 299 0.60 33.95 15.12
CA ARG A 299 1.32 33.79 13.85
C ARG A 299 0.70 32.71 12.96
N ALA A 300 0.41 31.53 13.51
CA ALA A 300 -0.21 30.44 12.76
C ALA A 300 -1.64 30.77 12.33
N ALA A 301 -2.40 31.52 13.14
CA ALA A 301 -3.76 31.97 12.80
C ALA A 301 -3.78 32.89 11.57
N LYS A 302 -2.73 33.72 11.35
CA LYS A 302 -2.60 34.50 10.10
C LYS A 302 -2.54 33.64 8.85
N ASP A 303 -1.97 32.43 8.97
CA ASP A 303 -1.89 31.46 7.89
C ASP A 303 -3.10 30.49 7.87
N GLY A 304 -4.14 30.76 8.71
CA GLY A 304 -5.36 29.95 8.80
C GLY A 304 -5.13 28.57 9.42
N LYS A 305 -4.06 28.42 10.24
CA LYS A 305 -3.69 27.13 10.83
C LYS A 305 -4.00 27.11 12.33
N GLU A 306 -4.59 25.99 12.78
CA GLU A 306 -4.78 25.72 14.20
C GLU A 306 -3.54 25.02 14.78
N ILE A 307 -3.28 25.27 16.08
CA ILE A 307 -2.16 24.66 16.79
C ILE A 307 -2.68 23.59 17.73
N LEU A 308 -2.06 22.42 17.66
CA LEU A 308 -2.19 21.38 18.67
C LEU A 308 -1.04 21.47 19.68
N GLU A 309 -1.36 21.24 20.93
CA GLU A 309 -0.41 21.32 22.02
C GLU A 309 -0.09 19.93 22.55
N ILE A 310 1.19 19.59 22.59
CA ILE A 310 1.61 18.26 23.05
C ILE A 310 2.80 18.32 24.02
N SER A 311 2.84 17.29 24.87
CA SER A 311 4.06 16.87 25.55
C SER A 311 4.28 15.38 25.33
N SER A 312 5.32 15.03 24.58
CA SER A 312 5.68 13.63 24.38
C SER A 312 6.19 12.96 25.65
N VAL A 313 6.77 13.73 26.58
CA VAL A 313 7.28 13.22 27.86
C VAL A 313 6.13 12.99 28.86
N ALA A 314 5.19 13.93 28.92
CA ALA A 314 4.03 13.84 29.83
C ALA A 314 2.84 13.07 29.21
N ASN A 315 2.95 12.57 28.00
CA ASN A 315 1.87 11.90 27.22
C ASN A 315 0.58 12.75 27.11
N LYS A 316 0.72 14.07 26.97
CA LYS A 316 -0.42 14.99 26.81
C LYS A 316 -0.63 15.36 25.35
N GLY A 317 -1.90 15.46 24.90
CA GLY A 317 -2.26 15.92 23.55
C GLY A 317 -1.92 14.92 22.43
N LEU A 318 -1.38 13.73 22.73
CA LEU A 318 -0.93 12.78 21.70
C LEU A 318 -2.09 12.09 20.98
N ASN A 319 -3.14 11.72 21.72
CA ASN A 319 -4.34 11.10 21.13
C ASN A 319 -5.08 12.08 20.22
N GLU A 320 -5.15 13.36 20.62
CA GLU A 320 -5.74 14.44 19.86
C GLU A 320 -4.95 14.67 18.58
N LEU A 321 -3.62 14.67 18.65
CA LEU A 321 -2.76 14.75 17.47
C LEU A 321 -2.98 13.58 16.51
N VAL A 322 -2.95 12.34 17.01
CA VAL A 322 -3.16 11.13 16.20
C VAL A 322 -4.53 11.17 15.52
N SER A 323 -5.58 11.58 16.25
CA SER A 323 -6.94 11.70 15.71
C SER A 323 -7.04 12.81 14.64
N ALA A 324 -6.39 13.95 14.85
CA ALA A 324 -6.37 15.06 13.89
C ALA A 324 -5.62 14.66 12.60
N VAL A 325 -4.49 13.97 12.73
CA VAL A 325 -3.73 13.44 11.59
C VAL A 325 -4.57 12.44 10.81
N ALA A 326 -5.21 11.47 11.48
CA ALA A 326 -6.06 10.47 10.84
C ALA A 326 -7.21 11.12 10.05
N LYS A 327 -7.93 12.07 10.68
CA LYS A 327 -9.01 12.81 10.03
C LYS A 327 -8.52 13.55 8.80
N LYS A 328 -7.36 14.21 8.89
CA LYS A 328 -6.80 14.98 7.76
C LYS A 328 -6.38 14.08 6.60
N LEU A 329 -5.82 12.91 6.89
CA LEU A 329 -5.50 11.91 5.87
C LEU A 329 -6.75 11.37 5.18
N ASP A 330 -7.84 11.13 5.93
CA ASP A 330 -9.14 10.71 5.37
C ASP A 330 -9.73 11.81 4.45
N GLU A 331 -9.65 13.09 4.84
CA GLU A 331 -10.08 14.22 4.03
C GLU A 331 -9.30 14.30 2.70
N ILE A 332 -7.98 14.13 2.76
CA ILE A 332 -7.10 14.11 1.57
C ILE A 332 -7.45 12.94 0.65
N ALA A 333 -7.69 11.76 1.21
CA ALA A 333 -8.07 10.57 0.43
C ALA A 333 -9.43 10.78 -0.27
N ALA A 334 -10.43 11.35 0.42
CA ALA A 334 -11.74 11.66 -0.14
C ALA A 334 -11.65 12.68 -1.29
N ALA A 335 -10.85 13.74 -1.13
CA ALA A 335 -10.64 14.75 -2.17
C ALA A 335 -10.02 14.18 -3.45
N ASN A 336 -9.05 13.27 -3.30
CA ASN A 336 -8.40 12.59 -4.43
C ASN A 336 -9.36 11.63 -5.18
N THR A 337 -10.33 11.04 -4.49
CA THR A 337 -11.34 10.15 -5.11
C THR A 337 -12.33 10.93 -5.96
N VAL A 338 -12.81 12.06 -5.47
CA VAL A 338 -13.76 12.95 -6.21
C VAL A 338 -13.10 13.54 -7.47
N GLY A 339 -11.81 13.89 -7.41
CA GLY A 339 -11.06 14.40 -8.55
C GLY A 339 -10.88 13.39 -9.70
N LYS A 340 -10.83 12.10 -9.39
CA LYS A 340 -10.69 11.02 -10.40
C LYS A 340 -12.01 10.71 -11.12
N GLU A 341 -13.16 10.83 -10.47
CA GLU A 341 -14.48 10.61 -11.11
C GLU A 341 -14.83 11.69 -12.14
N THR A 342 -14.34 12.90 -11.95
CA THR A 342 -14.61 14.02 -12.88
C THR A 342 -13.83 13.92 -14.19
N ILE A 343 -12.69 13.22 -14.20
CA ILE A 343 -11.83 13.06 -15.39
C ILE A 343 -12.32 11.92 -16.31
N VAL A 344 -13.12 10.99 -15.81
CA VAL A 344 -13.63 9.84 -16.60
C VAL A 344 -14.90 10.20 -17.38
N LEU A 345 -15.54 11.35 -17.11
CA LEU A 345 -16.78 11.80 -17.75
C LEU A 345 -16.58 12.99 -18.71
N GLY A 346 -15.37 13.38 -19.02
CA GLY A 346 -14.98 14.37 -20.04
C GLY A 346 -14.15 13.69 -21.11
#